data_9423bf76cd8e87839d6adb2974efc75b
#
_entry.id   9423bf76cd8e87839d6adb2974efc75b
#
_cell.length_a   1.000
_cell.length_b   1.000
_cell.length_c   1.000
_cell.angle_alpha   90.00
_cell.angle_beta   90.00
_cell.angle_gamma   90.00
#
_symmetry.space_group_name_H-M   'P 1'
#
loop_
_entity.id
_entity.type
_entity.pdbx_description
1 polymer ?
#
loop_
_entity_poly.entity_id
_entity_poly.type
_entity_poly.pdbx_seq_one_letter_code
_entity_poly.pdbx_strand_id
1 'polypeptide(L)'
;MPAKKKQIIQEVEKLAGLCKDTCTFLWENPEVGGTEKKSSTYMRDLMIQEGFAVSSVEQLEYAFCAEYGSGHPVIAILGEYDALPGLSQKHDSAEKDPVVPGGPGHGCGHNMIGSAAATAAIALKNTMEKEGLTGTIRFYGCPEEELLSGKVKMAYYKMFDGCDIALSWHPSSSNAVYDASYLACAYAKFYFHGLTAHAAFAPHLGRSALDAMELMNVGVNYLREHIISDARVHYSTDSCGIPPNIVPDKAVNWYCIRAPKMSDVKSILDRIIKVAKGAAMMTETEVEVKIEHGCCEMFPNTKFTDLTYDVMKSLTPPAFTGEELQFAAQLQAALRPEAVKAEQTLYGRKEIMHTAVASRDIGKKLYMKASSDSGDVSYMMPMNLFTVACWPFGVAPHTWQAAACAGSTIGAKATLYAAKVLAGTGYELLTNPAKTQEIIAEFKAANVDYTPMYKD
;
A
#
# COMPACT_ATOMS: atom_id res chain seq x y z
N MET A 1 -21.10 24.01 0.80
CA MET A 1 -21.22 22.75 1.54
C MET A 1 -22.54 22.76 2.31
N PRO A 2 -23.39 21.73 2.25
CA PRO A 2 -24.59 21.61 3.06
C PRO A 2 -24.25 21.69 4.55
N ALA A 3 -25.16 22.26 5.38
CA ALA A 3 -24.89 22.52 6.80
C ALA A 3 -24.44 21.26 7.59
N LYS A 4 -25.06 20.12 7.32
CA LYS A 4 -24.74 18.84 7.96
C LYS A 4 -23.33 18.32 7.63
N LYS A 5 -22.86 18.49 6.38
CA LYS A 5 -21.50 18.12 5.97
C LYS A 5 -20.43 18.99 6.64
N LYS A 6 -20.82 20.18 7.10
CA LYS A 6 -19.94 21.08 7.85
C LYS A 6 -19.64 20.54 9.25
N GLN A 7 -20.56 19.78 9.85
CA GLN A 7 -20.41 19.23 11.21
C GLN A 7 -19.35 18.13 11.27
N ILE A 8 -19.35 17.16 10.36
CA ILE A 8 -18.32 16.10 10.33
C ILE A 8 -16.92 16.67 10.13
N ILE A 9 -16.77 17.71 9.28
CA ILE A 9 -15.49 18.37 9.09
C ILE A 9 -15.03 19.11 10.35
N GLN A 10 -15.96 19.72 11.08
CA GLN A 10 -15.65 20.32 12.40
C GLN A 10 -15.25 19.29 13.44
N GLU A 11 -15.82 18.08 13.42
CA GLU A 11 -15.37 16.99 14.30
C GLU A 11 -13.94 16.58 13.99
N VAL A 12 -13.56 16.44 12.70
CA VAL A 12 -12.17 16.18 12.32
C VAL A 12 -11.23 17.31 12.77
N GLU A 13 -11.65 18.59 12.65
CA GLU A 13 -10.85 19.73 13.12
C GLU A 13 -10.59 19.70 14.64
N LYS A 14 -11.56 19.25 15.44
CA LYS A 14 -11.38 19.09 16.89
C LYS A 14 -10.34 18.03 17.22
N LEU A 15 -10.15 17.05 16.35
CA LEU A 15 -9.19 15.96 16.48
C LEU A 15 -7.83 16.28 15.85
N ALA A 16 -7.58 17.52 15.40
CA ALA A 16 -6.34 17.89 14.72
C ALA A 16 -5.08 17.64 15.59
N GLY A 17 -5.16 17.85 16.89
CA GLY A 17 -4.09 17.53 17.84
C GLY A 17 -3.82 16.03 17.87
N LEU A 18 -4.85 15.21 18.10
CA LEU A 18 -4.75 13.76 18.11
C LEU A 18 -4.21 13.21 16.77
N CYS A 19 -4.69 13.73 15.64
CA CYS A 19 -4.21 13.35 14.31
C CYS A 19 -2.69 13.60 14.17
N LYS A 20 -2.22 14.78 14.58
CA LYS A 20 -0.81 15.15 14.55
C LYS A 20 0.02 14.28 15.48
N ASP A 21 -0.43 14.09 16.74
CA ASP A 21 0.31 13.33 17.74
C ASP A 21 0.44 11.85 17.34
N THR A 22 -0.62 11.26 16.78
CA THR A 22 -0.59 9.90 16.23
C THR A 22 0.39 9.80 15.07
N CYS A 23 0.32 10.74 14.12
CA CYS A 23 1.23 10.78 12.97
C CYS A 23 2.69 10.91 13.39
N THR A 24 2.97 11.74 14.40
CA THR A 24 4.30 11.93 14.96
C THR A 24 4.79 10.69 15.67
N PHE A 25 3.95 10.06 16.52
CA PHE A 25 4.31 8.83 17.21
C PHE A 25 4.72 7.72 16.27
N LEU A 26 3.92 7.45 15.21
CA LEU A 26 4.23 6.44 14.21
C LEU A 26 5.51 6.78 13.46
N TRP A 27 5.70 8.05 13.09
CA TRP A 27 6.89 8.51 12.38
C TRP A 27 8.16 8.37 13.19
N GLU A 28 8.11 8.64 14.50
CA GLU A 28 9.25 8.51 15.44
C GLU A 28 9.57 7.06 15.82
N ASN A 29 8.62 6.13 15.62
CA ASN A 29 8.76 4.70 15.93
C ASN A 29 8.57 3.84 14.68
N PRO A 30 9.33 4.04 13.60
CA PRO A 30 9.15 3.31 12.36
C PRO A 30 9.52 1.83 12.53
N GLU A 31 8.64 0.93 12.15
CA GLU A 31 8.82 -0.51 12.20
C GLU A 31 8.55 -1.10 10.82
N VAL A 32 9.43 -1.99 10.34
CA VAL A 32 9.23 -2.64 9.04
C VAL A 32 8.13 -3.70 9.10
N GLY A 33 7.54 -3.99 7.95
CA GLY A 33 6.47 -4.97 7.83
C GLY A 33 6.79 -6.30 8.52
N GLY A 34 5.85 -6.82 9.31
CA GLY A 34 5.99 -8.02 10.15
C GLY A 34 6.65 -7.77 11.51
N THR A 35 6.93 -6.50 11.88
CA THR A 35 7.54 -6.14 13.18
C THR A 35 6.86 -4.96 13.88
N GLU A 36 5.65 -4.59 13.46
CA GLU A 36 4.94 -3.35 13.83
C GLU A 36 4.32 -3.39 15.24
N LYS A 37 5.07 -3.86 16.22
CA LYS A 37 4.59 -4.07 17.58
C LYS A 37 4.17 -2.78 18.28
N LYS A 38 5.01 -1.74 18.23
CA LYS A 38 4.72 -0.46 18.89
C LYS A 38 3.60 0.27 18.20
N SER A 39 3.65 0.30 16.86
CA SER A 39 2.66 0.96 16.02
C SER A 39 1.27 0.34 16.19
N SER A 40 1.17 -0.99 16.10
CA SER A 40 -0.08 -1.72 16.31
C SER A 40 -0.61 -1.53 17.73
N THR A 41 0.24 -1.62 18.77
CA THR A 41 -0.17 -1.43 20.16
C THR A 41 -0.71 -0.02 20.37
N TYR A 42 0.01 1.02 19.92
CA TYR A 42 -0.43 2.41 20.04
C TYR A 42 -1.79 2.65 19.37
N MET A 43 -1.94 2.19 18.14
CA MET A 43 -3.18 2.36 17.38
C MET A 43 -4.36 1.59 18.02
N ARG A 44 -4.09 0.41 18.54
CA ARG A 44 -5.08 -0.42 19.24
C ARG A 44 -5.56 0.25 20.53
N ASP A 45 -4.62 0.74 21.34
CA ASP A 45 -4.91 1.44 22.60
C ASP A 45 -5.68 2.75 22.35
N LEU A 46 -5.30 3.49 21.30
CA LEU A 46 -6.03 4.69 20.88
C LEU A 46 -7.49 4.36 20.56
N MET A 47 -7.75 3.32 19.77
CA MET A 47 -9.13 2.96 19.40
C MET A 47 -9.94 2.47 20.60
N ILE A 48 -9.32 1.75 21.54
CA ILE A 48 -9.97 1.36 22.81
C ILE A 48 -10.32 2.59 23.65
N GLN A 49 -9.40 3.54 23.80
CA GLN A 49 -9.63 4.78 24.54
C GLN A 49 -10.74 5.63 23.94
N GLU A 50 -10.87 5.60 22.63
CA GLU A 50 -11.94 6.27 21.89
C GLU A 50 -13.27 5.48 21.86
N GLY A 51 -13.36 4.35 22.58
CA GLY A 51 -14.58 3.61 22.79
C GLY A 51 -14.99 2.63 21.69
N PHE A 52 -14.04 2.19 20.87
CA PHE A 52 -14.26 1.11 19.92
C PHE A 52 -14.06 -0.26 20.59
N ALA A 53 -14.83 -1.25 20.17
CA ALA A 53 -14.63 -2.65 20.52
C ALA A 53 -13.52 -3.24 19.62
N VAL A 54 -12.40 -3.64 20.22
CA VAL A 54 -11.23 -4.14 19.46
C VAL A 54 -11.18 -5.66 19.45
N SER A 55 -10.97 -6.24 18.28
CA SER A 55 -10.75 -7.66 18.05
C SER A 55 -9.52 -7.91 17.18
N SER A 56 -8.93 -9.09 17.28
CA SER A 56 -7.76 -9.51 16.49
C SER A 56 -7.82 -11.00 16.21
N VAL A 57 -6.99 -11.44 15.26
CA VAL A 57 -6.80 -12.85 14.90
C VAL A 57 -5.43 -13.27 15.38
N GLU A 58 -5.33 -14.40 16.07
CA GLU A 58 -4.09 -14.90 16.69
C GLU A 58 -2.94 -15.03 15.69
N GLN A 59 -3.25 -15.44 14.47
CA GLN A 59 -2.28 -15.63 13.38
C GLN A 59 -1.71 -14.33 12.81
N LEU A 60 -2.30 -13.17 13.17
CA LEU A 60 -1.90 -11.85 12.68
C LEU A 60 -1.66 -10.91 13.86
N GLU A 61 -0.51 -11.05 14.51
CA GLU A 61 -0.18 -10.37 15.78
C GLU A 61 -0.40 -8.85 15.73
N TYR A 62 -0.10 -8.23 14.58
CA TYR A 62 -0.14 -6.76 14.44
C TYR A 62 -1.39 -6.25 13.73
N ALA A 63 -2.23 -7.12 13.16
CA ALA A 63 -3.51 -6.72 12.58
C ALA A 63 -4.63 -6.71 13.63
N PHE A 64 -5.59 -5.78 13.50
CA PHE A 64 -6.77 -5.73 14.37
C PHE A 64 -7.94 -5.01 13.67
N CYS A 65 -9.14 -5.24 14.21
CA CYS A 65 -10.35 -4.52 13.86
C CYS A 65 -10.88 -3.79 15.09
N ALA A 66 -11.19 -2.51 14.95
CA ALA A 66 -11.85 -1.70 15.96
C ALA A 66 -13.24 -1.30 15.43
N GLU A 67 -14.30 -1.79 16.08
CA GLU A 67 -15.67 -1.64 15.63
C GLU A 67 -16.48 -0.73 16.54
N TYR A 68 -17.34 0.12 15.91
CA TYR A 68 -18.33 0.95 16.60
C TYR A 68 -19.63 1.02 15.80
N GLY A 69 -20.75 1.04 16.53
CA GLY A 69 -22.10 1.16 15.95
C GLY A 69 -22.73 -0.20 15.64
N SER A 70 -23.84 -0.19 14.92
CA SER A 70 -24.54 -1.39 14.52
C SER A 70 -25.41 -1.16 13.27
N GLY A 71 -25.62 -2.21 12.49
CA GLY A 71 -26.39 -2.16 11.25
C GLY A 71 -25.57 -1.73 10.04
N HIS A 72 -26.24 -1.50 8.93
CA HIS A 72 -25.65 -1.19 7.64
C HIS A 72 -25.82 0.29 7.27
N PRO A 73 -24.87 0.85 6.47
CA PRO A 73 -23.70 0.17 5.93
C PRO A 73 -22.63 -0.13 6.98
N VAL A 74 -21.86 -1.23 6.78
CA VAL A 74 -20.64 -1.52 7.51
C VAL A 74 -19.48 -0.97 6.71
N ILE A 75 -18.86 0.11 7.20
CA ILE A 75 -17.80 0.85 6.51
C ILE A 75 -16.46 0.47 7.11
N ALA A 76 -15.61 -0.18 6.31
CA ALA A 76 -14.21 -0.43 6.64
C ALA A 76 -13.37 0.82 6.35
N ILE A 77 -12.47 1.19 7.26
CA ILE A 77 -11.49 2.26 7.08
C ILE A 77 -10.12 1.66 7.33
N LEU A 78 -9.26 1.63 6.29
CA LEU A 78 -7.99 0.94 6.32
C LEU A 78 -6.88 1.88 6.78
N GLY A 79 -6.14 1.50 7.82
CA GLY A 79 -5.04 2.26 8.40
C GLY A 79 -3.75 1.45 8.40
N GLU A 80 -2.81 1.81 7.53
CA GLU A 80 -1.48 1.23 7.43
C GLU A 80 -0.51 1.96 8.36
N TYR A 81 0.57 1.28 8.81
CA TYR A 81 1.57 1.86 9.71
C TYR A 81 2.96 1.22 9.63
N ASP A 82 3.21 0.34 8.68
CA ASP A 82 4.54 -0.22 8.44
C ASP A 82 5.47 0.79 7.75
N ALA A 83 6.77 0.61 7.92
CA ALA A 83 7.83 1.46 7.41
C ALA A 83 8.78 0.68 6.51
N LEU A 84 9.61 1.39 5.77
CA LEU A 84 10.59 0.83 4.85
C LEU A 84 11.99 0.79 5.48
N PRO A 85 12.78 -0.27 5.23
CA PRO A 85 14.16 -0.36 5.71
C PRO A 85 15.05 0.70 5.05
N GLY A 86 16.03 1.22 5.80
CA GLY A 86 17.05 2.13 5.28
C GLY A 86 16.58 3.55 4.97
N LEU A 87 15.36 3.94 5.34
CA LEU A 87 14.76 5.24 5.07
C LEU A 87 14.61 6.12 6.31
N SER A 88 15.34 5.81 7.40
CA SER A 88 15.45 6.73 8.54
C SER A 88 15.89 8.11 8.07
N GLN A 89 15.19 9.15 8.52
CA GLN A 89 15.40 10.52 8.06
C GLN A 89 14.95 11.50 9.14
N LYS A 90 15.62 12.65 9.24
CA LYS A 90 15.11 13.78 10.06
C LYS A 90 13.96 14.46 9.32
N HIS A 91 12.91 14.84 10.05
CA HIS A 91 11.86 15.69 9.50
C HIS A 91 12.41 17.10 9.24
N ASP A 92 11.77 17.83 8.34
CA ASP A 92 12.14 19.21 7.97
C ASP A 92 13.61 19.37 7.48
N SER A 93 14.31 18.27 7.15
CA SER A 93 15.66 18.30 6.58
C SER A 93 15.58 18.16 5.04
N ALA A 94 16.17 19.12 4.36
CA ALA A 94 16.28 19.10 2.89
C ALA A 94 17.52 18.34 2.39
N GLU A 95 18.21 17.63 3.27
CA GLU A 95 19.36 16.79 2.99
C GLU A 95 19.10 15.37 3.48
N LYS A 96 19.77 14.38 2.90
CA LYS A 96 19.71 13.00 3.40
C LYS A 96 20.46 12.91 4.73
N ASP A 97 19.73 12.99 5.81
CA ASP A 97 20.25 13.02 7.20
C ASP A 97 19.48 11.99 8.06
N PRO A 98 19.91 10.71 8.07
CA PRO A 98 19.22 9.68 8.84
C PRO A 98 19.35 9.90 10.34
N VAL A 99 18.24 9.75 11.10
CA VAL A 99 18.25 9.74 12.57
C VAL A 99 19.02 8.50 13.07
N VAL A 100 18.78 7.35 12.44
CA VAL A 100 19.47 6.09 12.70
C VAL A 100 20.05 5.59 11.37
N PRO A 101 21.38 5.58 11.18
CA PRO A 101 22.00 5.10 9.96
C PRO A 101 21.56 3.66 9.61
N GLY A 102 20.98 3.48 8.42
CA GLY A 102 20.43 2.19 7.98
C GLY A 102 19.11 1.78 8.62
N GLY A 103 18.59 2.58 9.56
CA GLY A 103 17.32 2.33 10.24
C GLY A 103 16.09 2.51 9.33
N PRO A 104 14.91 2.02 9.76
CA PRO A 104 13.66 2.18 9.02
C PRO A 104 13.15 3.62 9.03
N GLY A 105 12.24 3.93 8.10
CA GLY A 105 11.57 5.23 8.01
C GLY A 105 10.33 5.20 7.12
N HIS A 106 9.40 6.10 7.36
CA HIS A 106 8.12 6.20 6.65
C HIS A 106 8.26 6.89 5.28
N GLY A 107 9.03 6.26 4.38
CA GLY A 107 9.21 6.75 3.01
C GLY A 107 8.02 6.57 2.08
N CYS A 108 7.02 5.79 2.47
CA CYS A 108 5.72 5.69 1.81
C CYS A 108 4.62 6.49 2.52
N GLY A 109 4.89 6.95 3.74
CA GLY A 109 3.99 7.79 4.53
C GLY A 109 2.85 7.04 5.21
N HIS A 110 3.04 5.76 5.55
CA HIS A 110 2.02 4.96 6.24
C HIS A 110 1.70 5.49 7.64
N ASN A 111 2.63 6.21 8.30
CA ASN A 111 2.34 6.98 9.50
C ASN A 111 1.18 7.97 9.29
N MET A 112 1.09 8.58 8.11
CA MET A 112 -0.02 9.48 7.73
C MET A 112 -1.28 8.70 7.41
N ILE A 113 -1.17 7.52 6.75
CA ILE A 113 -2.33 6.69 6.38
C ILE A 113 -3.07 6.24 7.63
N GLY A 114 -2.36 5.60 8.57
CA GLY A 114 -2.95 5.13 9.82
C GLY A 114 -3.57 6.25 10.64
N SER A 115 -2.88 7.38 10.76
CA SER A 115 -3.34 8.53 11.55
C SER A 115 -4.60 9.18 10.98
N ALA A 116 -4.66 9.38 9.66
CA ALA A 116 -5.84 9.94 9.00
C ALA A 116 -7.05 9.00 9.09
N ALA A 117 -6.82 7.69 8.90
CA ALA A 117 -7.85 6.66 8.99
C ALA A 117 -8.45 6.57 10.41
N ALA A 118 -7.62 6.55 11.45
CA ALA A 118 -8.08 6.54 12.84
C ALA A 118 -8.84 7.83 13.17
N THR A 119 -8.31 8.99 12.79
CA THR A 119 -8.97 10.29 13.01
C THR A 119 -10.34 10.33 12.33
N ALA A 120 -10.46 9.82 11.10
CA ALA A 120 -11.72 9.77 10.38
C ALA A 120 -12.72 8.82 11.04
N ALA A 121 -12.29 7.65 11.49
CA ALA A 121 -13.12 6.67 12.21
C ALA A 121 -13.70 7.29 13.51
N ILE A 122 -12.84 7.94 14.31
CA ILE A 122 -13.23 8.61 15.56
C ILE A 122 -14.22 9.76 15.28
N ALA A 123 -13.96 10.58 14.26
CA ALA A 123 -14.86 11.68 13.89
C ALA A 123 -16.23 11.16 13.43
N LEU A 124 -16.27 10.07 12.66
CA LEU A 124 -17.52 9.41 12.25
C LEU A 124 -18.29 8.87 13.44
N LYS A 125 -17.63 8.14 14.34
CA LYS A 125 -18.21 7.67 15.59
C LYS A 125 -18.85 8.82 16.38
N ASN A 126 -18.10 9.89 16.65
CA ASN A 126 -18.58 11.05 17.40
C ASN A 126 -19.79 11.72 16.73
N THR A 127 -19.81 11.72 15.39
CA THR A 127 -20.95 12.27 14.63
C THR A 127 -22.16 11.35 14.68
N MET A 128 -21.94 10.03 14.58
CA MET A 128 -23.01 9.03 14.73
C MET A 128 -23.69 9.14 16.09
N GLU A 129 -22.94 9.29 17.17
CA GLU A 129 -23.49 9.51 18.53
C GLU A 129 -24.33 10.78 18.62
N LYS A 130 -23.84 11.89 18.06
CA LYS A 130 -24.53 13.19 18.12
C LYS A 130 -25.80 13.26 17.28
N GLU A 131 -25.79 12.63 16.11
CA GLU A 131 -26.88 12.71 15.13
C GLU A 131 -27.82 11.48 15.18
N GLY A 132 -27.50 10.45 15.99
CA GLY A 132 -28.26 9.20 16.07
C GLY A 132 -28.23 8.42 14.75
N LEU A 133 -27.11 8.41 14.04
CA LEU A 133 -26.98 7.72 12.76
C LEU A 133 -26.81 6.21 12.97
N THR A 134 -27.48 5.43 12.14
CA THR A 134 -27.35 3.96 12.09
C THR A 134 -26.24 3.58 11.09
N GLY A 135 -25.50 2.52 11.39
CA GLY A 135 -24.41 1.98 10.59
C GLY A 135 -23.27 1.48 11.48
N THR A 136 -22.29 0.88 10.89
CA THR A 136 -21.13 0.35 11.60
C THR A 136 -19.84 0.92 10.99
N ILE A 137 -18.94 1.40 11.83
CA ILE A 137 -17.59 1.82 11.44
C ILE A 137 -16.63 0.76 11.95
N ARG A 138 -15.80 0.21 11.05
CA ARG A 138 -14.69 -0.68 11.36
C ARG A 138 -13.38 -0.05 10.93
N PHE A 139 -12.58 0.40 11.89
CA PHE A 139 -11.19 0.73 11.63
C PHE A 139 -10.35 -0.54 11.61
N TYR A 140 -9.57 -0.73 10.57
CA TYR A 140 -8.64 -1.84 10.45
C TYR A 140 -7.21 -1.34 10.59
N GLY A 141 -6.48 -1.86 11.58
CA GLY A 141 -5.03 -1.73 11.63
C GLY A 141 -4.41 -2.75 10.68
N CYS A 142 -3.75 -2.25 9.62
CA CYS A 142 -3.24 -3.05 8.51
C CYS A 142 -1.70 -3.03 8.52
N PRO A 143 -1.02 -4.08 9.02
CA PRO A 143 0.42 -4.25 8.93
C PRO A 143 0.85 -4.75 7.54
N GLU A 144 2.16 -4.81 7.29
CA GLU A 144 2.80 -5.52 6.17
C GLU A 144 2.34 -5.08 4.76
N GLU A 145 1.95 -3.82 4.56
CA GLU A 145 1.58 -3.35 3.23
C GLU A 145 2.78 -3.38 2.28
N GLU A 146 3.96 -2.95 2.74
CA GLU A 146 5.20 -2.94 1.97
C GLU A 146 5.71 -4.35 1.60
N LEU A 147 5.21 -5.38 2.27
CA LEU A 147 5.40 -6.78 1.91
C LEU A 147 4.30 -7.29 0.95
N LEU A 148 3.28 -6.48 0.63
CA LEU A 148 2.11 -6.84 -0.18
C LEU A 148 1.38 -8.08 0.38
N SER A 149 1.31 -8.22 1.70
CA SER A 149 0.84 -9.45 2.35
C SER A 149 -0.18 -9.24 3.46
N GLY A 150 -0.18 -8.11 4.14
CA GLY A 150 -1.00 -7.87 5.32
C GLY A 150 -2.50 -8.03 5.06
N LYS A 151 -3.06 -7.24 4.13
CA LYS A 151 -4.49 -7.29 3.80
C LYS A 151 -4.88 -8.59 3.09
N VAL A 152 -3.95 -9.23 2.36
CA VAL A 152 -4.17 -10.56 1.76
C VAL A 152 -4.36 -11.61 2.85
N LYS A 153 -3.52 -11.60 3.89
CA LYS A 153 -3.66 -12.47 5.08
C LYS A 153 -4.94 -12.14 5.85
N MET A 154 -5.23 -10.85 6.08
CA MET A 154 -6.46 -10.42 6.73
C MET A 154 -7.72 -10.92 5.99
N ALA A 155 -7.69 -10.91 4.65
CA ALA A 155 -8.75 -11.47 3.80
C ALA A 155 -8.85 -13.00 3.94
N TYR A 156 -7.71 -13.70 3.95
CA TYR A 156 -7.65 -15.15 4.15
C TYR A 156 -8.26 -15.56 5.49
N TYR A 157 -7.94 -14.83 6.57
CA TYR A 157 -8.50 -15.05 7.91
C TYR A 157 -9.86 -14.37 8.12
N LYS A 158 -10.54 -13.92 7.05
CA LYS A 158 -11.91 -13.40 7.05
C LYS A 158 -12.15 -12.18 7.93
N MET A 159 -11.11 -11.39 8.19
CA MET A 159 -11.25 -10.18 9.03
C MET A 159 -12.21 -9.14 8.40
N PHE A 160 -12.32 -9.11 7.06
CA PHE A 160 -13.19 -8.18 6.33
C PHE A 160 -14.63 -8.69 6.14
N ASP A 161 -14.96 -9.89 6.62
CA ASP A 161 -16.29 -10.47 6.42
C ASP A 161 -17.37 -9.55 7.03
N GLY A 162 -18.46 -9.39 6.27
CA GLY A 162 -19.59 -8.54 6.66
C GLY A 162 -19.39 -7.05 6.45
N CYS A 163 -18.28 -6.58 5.88
CA CYS A 163 -18.12 -5.22 5.42
C CYS A 163 -18.85 -4.98 4.09
N ASP A 164 -19.50 -3.81 3.96
CA ASP A 164 -20.22 -3.43 2.74
C ASP A 164 -19.36 -2.60 1.79
N ILE A 165 -18.40 -1.82 2.33
CA ILE A 165 -17.63 -0.83 1.57
C ILE A 165 -16.36 -0.47 2.32
N ALA A 166 -15.26 -0.18 1.60
CA ALA A 166 -13.97 0.16 2.18
C ALA A 166 -13.47 1.55 1.75
N LEU A 167 -12.90 2.28 2.68
CA LEU A 167 -12.28 3.58 2.50
C LEU A 167 -10.76 3.47 2.70
N SER A 168 -9.99 4.00 1.77
CA SER A 168 -8.53 4.15 1.90
C SER A 168 -8.04 5.39 1.18
N TRP A 169 -6.80 5.78 1.46
CA TRP A 169 -6.11 6.87 0.80
C TRP A 169 -4.61 6.62 0.76
N HIS A 170 -3.88 7.37 -0.07
CA HIS A 170 -2.43 7.25 -0.12
C HIS A 170 -1.75 8.61 -0.24
N PRO A 171 -0.64 8.87 0.48
CA PRO A 171 0.22 10.03 0.27
C PRO A 171 0.78 10.10 -1.15
N SER A 172 0.87 11.30 -1.70
CA SER A 172 1.37 11.54 -3.06
C SER A 172 1.89 12.96 -3.20
N SER A 173 2.30 13.34 -4.40
CA SER A 173 2.55 14.72 -4.82
C SER A 173 1.29 15.47 -5.24
N SER A 174 0.11 14.81 -5.26
CA SER A 174 -1.11 15.40 -5.81
C SER A 174 -2.37 15.05 -5.03
N ASN A 175 -3.35 15.96 -5.06
CA ASN A 175 -4.70 15.73 -4.57
C ASN A 175 -5.56 15.22 -5.73
N ALA A 176 -5.84 13.92 -5.77
CA ALA A 176 -6.54 13.29 -6.90
C ALA A 176 -7.34 12.06 -6.48
N VAL A 177 -8.32 11.68 -7.29
CA VAL A 177 -9.00 10.39 -7.24
C VAL A 177 -8.68 9.60 -8.51
N TYR A 178 -8.70 8.29 -8.44
CA TYR A 178 -8.32 7.43 -9.55
C TYR A 178 -9.36 6.33 -9.79
N ASP A 179 -9.68 6.08 -11.08
CA ASP A 179 -10.32 4.85 -11.55
C ASP A 179 -9.26 3.88 -12.10
N ALA A 180 -8.00 4.11 -11.76
CA ALA A 180 -6.89 3.31 -12.25
C ALA A 180 -6.75 2.05 -11.43
N SER A 181 -6.45 0.94 -12.10
CA SER A 181 -6.00 -0.27 -11.46
C SER A 181 -4.52 -0.19 -11.10
N TYR A 182 -4.14 -0.80 -9.98
CA TYR A 182 -2.75 -1.19 -9.70
C TYR A 182 -2.40 -2.47 -10.48
N LEU A 183 -1.11 -2.84 -10.48
CA LEU A 183 -0.68 -4.13 -11.01
C LEU A 183 -0.91 -5.22 -9.95
N ALA A 184 -1.42 -6.37 -10.37
CA ALA A 184 -1.30 -7.59 -9.60
C ALA A 184 0.17 -8.00 -9.49
N CYS A 185 0.53 -8.65 -8.39
CA CYS A 185 1.90 -9.03 -8.09
C CYS A 185 1.97 -10.40 -7.41
N ALA A 186 3.07 -11.14 -7.63
CA ALA A 186 3.43 -12.32 -6.85
C ALA A 186 4.94 -12.39 -6.64
N TYR A 187 5.31 -12.83 -5.44
CA TYR A 187 6.69 -13.15 -5.08
C TYR A 187 6.83 -14.66 -4.87
N ALA A 188 7.88 -15.24 -5.44
CA ALA A 188 8.18 -16.66 -5.32
C ALA A 188 9.68 -16.90 -5.17
N LYS A 189 10.05 -17.81 -4.27
CA LYS A 189 11.40 -18.33 -4.12
C LYS A 189 11.52 -19.71 -4.73
N PHE A 190 12.63 -19.93 -5.40
CA PHE A 190 13.00 -21.18 -6.04
C PHE A 190 14.27 -21.70 -5.37
N TYR A 191 14.12 -22.78 -4.61
CA TYR A 191 15.20 -23.43 -3.86
C TYR A 191 15.72 -24.59 -4.68
N PHE A 192 16.95 -24.47 -5.19
CA PHE A 192 17.62 -25.55 -5.91
C PHE A 192 18.47 -26.36 -4.95
N HIS A 193 18.41 -27.69 -5.07
CA HIS A 193 19.14 -28.68 -4.27
C HIS A 193 19.95 -29.58 -5.18
N GLY A 194 21.25 -29.61 -4.99
CA GLY A 194 22.20 -30.38 -5.76
C GLY A 194 23.06 -31.31 -4.87
N LEU A 195 24.25 -31.63 -5.34
CA LEU A 195 25.22 -32.46 -4.63
C LEU A 195 26.57 -31.78 -4.62
N THR A 196 27.21 -31.68 -3.45
CA THR A 196 28.56 -31.15 -3.31
C THR A 196 29.59 -32.11 -3.86
N ALA A 197 30.67 -31.57 -4.42
CA ALA A 197 31.88 -32.30 -4.80
C ALA A 197 33.09 -31.37 -4.81
N HIS A 198 34.29 -31.92 -4.74
CA HIS A 198 35.51 -31.13 -4.92
C HIS A 198 35.63 -30.74 -6.39
N ALA A 199 35.55 -29.44 -6.70
CA ALA A 199 35.40 -28.94 -8.06
C ALA A 199 36.57 -29.27 -9.00
N ALA A 200 37.80 -29.48 -8.48
CA ALA A 200 38.94 -29.85 -9.28
C ALA A 200 39.20 -31.38 -9.28
N PHE A 201 38.92 -32.06 -8.16
CA PHE A 201 39.28 -33.49 -8.03
C PHE A 201 38.17 -34.42 -8.56
N ALA A 202 36.94 -34.15 -8.29
CA ALA A 202 35.81 -35.02 -8.64
C ALA A 202 34.52 -34.25 -9.04
N PRO A 203 34.59 -33.26 -9.96
CA PRO A 203 33.42 -32.46 -10.34
C PRO A 203 32.29 -33.29 -10.92
N HIS A 204 32.61 -34.42 -11.56
CA HIS A 204 31.62 -35.34 -12.15
C HIS A 204 30.70 -36.04 -11.12
N LEU A 205 31.09 -36.03 -9.85
CA LEU A 205 30.26 -36.55 -8.75
C LEU A 205 29.31 -35.48 -8.16
N GLY A 206 29.51 -34.20 -8.50
CA GLY A 206 28.67 -33.10 -8.07
C GLY A 206 27.46 -32.87 -8.96
N ARG A 207 26.47 -32.13 -8.41
CA ARG A 207 25.36 -31.57 -9.15
C ARG A 207 25.15 -30.13 -8.68
N SER A 208 25.40 -29.17 -9.60
CA SER A 208 25.43 -27.75 -9.22
C SER A 208 24.04 -27.15 -9.18
N ALA A 209 23.60 -26.76 -7.99
CA ALA A 209 22.39 -25.98 -7.79
C ALA A 209 22.51 -24.57 -8.40
N LEU A 210 23.73 -23.99 -8.43
CA LEU A 210 23.98 -22.71 -9.07
C LEU A 210 23.74 -22.78 -10.58
N ASP A 211 24.22 -23.84 -11.25
CA ASP A 211 24.04 -24.00 -12.70
C ASP A 211 22.54 -24.12 -13.05
N ALA A 212 21.77 -24.85 -12.21
CA ALA A 212 20.31 -24.92 -12.33
C ALA A 212 19.64 -23.54 -12.22
N MET A 213 20.06 -22.75 -11.23
CA MET A 213 19.57 -21.39 -11.02
C MET A 213 19.89 -20.47 -12.21
N GLU A 214 21.13 -20.54 -12.74
CA GLU A 214 21.53 -19.75 -13.91
C GLU A 214 20.76 -20.14 -15.16
N LEU A 215 20.59 -21.44 -15.42
CA LEU A 215 19.77 -21.93 -16.54
C LEU A 215 18.32 -21.51 -16.41
N MET A 216 17.74 -21.50 -15.19
CA MET A 216 16.41 -20.94 -14.96
C MET A 216 16.36 -19.47 -15.36
N ASN A 217 17.34 -18.66 -14.94
CA ASN A 217 17.37 -17.22 -15.24
C ASN A 217 17.46 -16.98 -16.77
N VAL A 218 18.28 -17.75 -17.46
CA VAL A 218 18.37 -17.70 -18.93
C VAL A 218 17.04 -18.09 -19.57
N GLY A 219 16.43 -19.17 -19.13
CA GLY A 219 15.13 -19.63 -19.65
C GLY A 219 14.01 -18.62 -19.43
N VAL A 220 13.96 -17.98 -18.26
CA VAL A 220 12.99 -16.91 -17.98
C VAL A 220 13.25 -15.67 -18.83
N ASN A 221 14.52 -15.34 -19.14
CA ASN A 221 14.82 -14.23 -20.03
C ASN A 221 14.29 -14.47 -21.45
N TYR A 222 14.36 -15.71 -21.98
CA TYR A 222 13.70 -16.06 -23.25
C TYR A 222 12.17 -16.05 -23.12
N LEU A 223 11.60 -16.46 -21.97
CA LEU A 223 10.17 -16.42 -21.74
C LEU A 223 9.60 -14.99 -21.84
N ARG A 224 10.38 -13.94 -21.52
CA ARG A 224 9.93 -12.53 -21.58
C ARG A 224 9.41 -12.11 -22.95
N GLU A 225 9.90 -12.71 -24.02
CA GLU A 225 9.44 -12.45 -25.39
C GLU A 225 8.03 -12.98 -25.65
N HIS A 226 7.55 -13.92 -24.82
CA HIS A 226 6.32 -14.67 -25.00
C HIS A 226 5.30 -14.44 -23.89
N ILE A 227 5.38 -13.31 -23.21
CA ILE A 227 4.39 -12.81 -22.24
C ILE A 227 3.83 -11.47 -22.70
N ILE A 228 2.73 -11.02 -22.08
CA ILE A 228 2.13 -9.72 -22.42
C ILE A 228 3.11 -8.57 -22.15
N SER A 229 3.09 -7.53 -22.99
CA SER A 229 4.01 -6.39 -22.96
C SER A 229 3.98 -5.60 -21.63
N ASP A 230 2.83 -5.59 -20.97
CA ASP A 230 2.62 -4.88 -19.70
C ASP A 230 3.08 -5.67 -18.47
N ALA A 231 3.43 -6.95 -18.63
CA ALA A 231 4.01 -7.73 -17.54
C ALA A 231 5.47 -7.32 -17.25
N ARG A 232 5.88 -7.51 -16.01
CA ARG A 232 7.27 -7.35 -15.55
C ARG A 232 7.66 -8.56 -14.73
N VAL A 233 8.82 -9.10 -15.03
CA VAL A 233 9.43 -10.21 -14.28
C VAL A 233 10.83 -9.78 -13.86
N HIS A 234 11.04 -9.65 -12.58
CA HIS A 234 12.35 -9.33 -11.98
C HIS A 234 12.80 -10.48 -11.10
N TYR A 235 14.10 -10.61 -10.90
CA TYR A 235 14.67 -11.57 -9.98
C TYR A 235 15.94 -11.06 -9.34
N SER A 236 16.26 -11.63 -8.19
CA SER A 236 17.54 -11.49 -7.52
C SER A 236 17.99 -12.84 -6.98
N THR A 237 19.30 -13.03 -6.82
CA THR A 237 19.83 -14.16 -6.08
C THR A 237 19.69 -13.87 -4.58
N ASP A 238 18.97 -14.73 -3.86
CA ASP A 238 18.78 -14.61 -2.42
C ASP A 238 19.98 -15.22 -1.67
N SER A 239 20.39 -16.44 -2.08
CA SER A 239 21.60 -17.07 -1.57
C SER A 239 22.24 -18.00 -2.59
N CYS A 240 23.56 -17.94 -2.66
CA CYS A 240 24.39 -18.85 -3.44
C CYS A 240 25.85 -18.67 -2.97
N GLY A 241 26.18 -19.18 -1.79
CA GLY A 241 27.44 -18.82 -1.17
C GLY A 241 28.24 -19.98 -0.62
N ILE A 242 29.05 -20.62 -1.50
CA ILE A 242 30.16 -21.50 -1.07
C ILE A 242 31.41 -21.14 -1.83
N PRO A 243 32.61 -21.48 -1.31
CA PRO A 243 33.85 -21.26 -2.02
C PRO A 243 33.87 -21.94 -3.40
N PRO A 244 34.47 -21.32 -4.44
CA PRO A 244 34.37 -21.80 -5.83
C PRO A 244 35.10 -23.12 -6.11
N ASN A 245 35.82 -23.65 -5.14
CA ASN A 245 36.46 -24.97 -5.22
C ASN A 245 35.54 -26.12 -4.76
N ILE A 246 34.27 -25.81 -4.46
CA ILE A 246 33.23 -26.78 -4.11
C ILE A 246 32.05 -26.62 -5.06
N VAL A 247 31.51 -27.72 -5.60
CA VAL A 247 30.28 -27.70 -6.39
C VAL A 247 29.11 -27.29 -5.48
N PRO A 248 28.34 -26.22 -5.79
CA PRO A 248 27.25 -25.73 -4.92
C PRO A 248 26.07 -26.70 -4.88
N ASP A 249 25.69 -27.11 -3.68
CA ASP A 249 24.52 -27.97 -3.48
C ASP A 249 23.24 -27.19 -3.14
N LYS A 250 23.33 -25.87 -2.94
CA LYS A 250 22.19 -25.00 -2.64
C LYS A 250 22.31 -23.67 -3.37
N ALA A 251 21.20 -23.25 -3.98
CA ALA A 251 21.05 -21.92 -4.54
C ALA A 251 19.58 -21.49 -4.44
N VAL A 252 19.32 -20.22 -4.16
CA VAL A 252 17.97 -19.68 -4.01
C VAL A 252 17.81 -18.44 -4.89
N ASN A 253 16.83 -18.47 -5.76
CA ASN A 253 16.39 -17.34 -6.57
C ASN A 253 15.08 -16.76 -6.04
N TRP A 254 14.96 -15.45 -6.04
CA TRP A 254 13.77 -14.73 -5.64
C TRP A 254 13.22 -13.94 -6.82
N TYR A 255 11.98 -14.26 -7.19
CA TYR A 255 11.27 -13.67 -8.33
C TYR A 255 10.13 -12.77 -7.88
N CYS A 256 9.96 -11.64 -8.59
CA CYS A 256 8.80 -10.77 -8.53
C CYS A 256 8.15 -10.72 -9.92
N ILE A 257 6.90 -11.14 -10.01
CA ILE A 257 6.08 -11.13 -11.22
C ILE A 257 4.98 -10.09 -11.05
N ARG A 258 4.85 -9.16 -11.99
CA ARG A 258 3.79 -8.15 -12.02
C ARG A 258 3.08 -8.17 -13.37
N ALA A 259 1.76 -8.05 -13.35
CA ALA A 259 0.94 -7.95 -14.57
C ALA A 259 -0.35 -7.16 -14.28
N PRO A 260 -1.07 -6.70 -15.32
CA PRO A 260 -2.33 -5.97 -15.16
C PRO A 260 -3.41 -6.72 -14.39
N LYS A 261 -3.40 -8.07 -14.45
CA LYS A 261 -4.38 -8.92 -13.76
C LYS A 261 -3.71 -10.09 -13.04
N MET A 262 -4.30 -10.53 -11.94
CA MET A 262 -3.84 -11.69 -11.19
C MET A 262 -3.89 -12.97 -12.02
N SER A 263 -4.83 -13.11 -12.94
CA SER A 263 -4.87 -14.24 -13.90
C SER A 263 -3.61 -14.30 -14.77
N ASP A 264 -3.10 -13.16 -15.20
CA ASP A 264 -1.87 -13.07 -15.99
C ASP A 264 -0.65 -13.42 -15.13
N VAL A 265 -0.59 -12.91 -13.88
CA VAL A 265 0.46 -13.25 -12.91
C VAL A 265 0.53 -14.75 -12.68
N LYS A 266 -0.61 -15.40 -12.40
CA LYS A 266 -0.69 -16.87 -12.20
C LYS A 266 -0.22 -17.62 -13.43
N SER A 267 -0.67 -17.23 -14.62
CA SER A 267 -0.26 -17.85 -15.89
C SER A 267 1.25 -17.73 -16.15
N ILE A 268 1.82 -16.56 -15.90
CA ILE A 268 3.28 -16.33 -16.05
C ILE A 268 4.06 -17.13 -15.01
N LEU A 269 3.64 -17.13 -13.75
CA LEU A 269 4.26 -17.89 -12.66
C LEU A 269 4.29 -19.40 -12.96
N ASP A 270 3.19 -19.97 -13.47
CA ASP A 270 3.12 -21.37 -13.86
C ASP A 270 4.15 -21.72 -14.96
N ARG A 271 4.39 -20.80 -15.88
CA ARG A 271 5.40 -20.95 -16.94
C ARG A 271 6.81 -20.85 -16.37
N ILE A 272 7.06 -19.92 -15.42
CA ILE A 272 8.35 -19.79 -14.72
C ILE A 272 8.63 -21.06 -13.92
N ILE A 273 7.65 -21.65 -13.25
CA ILE A 273 7.78 -22.92 -12.53
C ILE A 273 8.19 -24.05 -13.49
N LYS A 274 7.65 -24.10 -14.71
CA LYS A 274 8.05 -25.08 -15.73
C LYS A 274 9.50 -24.88 -16.17
N VAL A 275 9.94 -23.63 -16.33
CA VAL A 275 11.35 -23.31 -16.64
C VAL A 275 12.27 -23.78 -15.52
N ALA A 276 11.93 -23.52 -14.25
CA ALA A 276 12.70 -23.97 -13.11
C ALA A 276 12.84 -25.48 -13.04
N LYS A 277 11.73 -26.21 -13.26
CA LYS A 277 11.74 -27.69 -13.32
C LYS A 277 12.59 -28.21 -14.49
N GLY A 278 12.55 -27.55 -15.66
CA GLY A 278 13.40 -27.88 -16.79
C GLY A 278 14.88 -27.67 -16.49
N ALA A 279 15.23 -26.57 -15.84
CA ALA A 279 16.60 -26.28 -15.41
C ALA A 279 17.12 -27.32 -14.41
N ALA A 280 16.31 -27.68 -13.41
CA ALA A 280 16.65 -28.75 -12.46
C ALA A 280 16.88 -30.10 -13.16
N MET A 281 16.00 -30.45 -14.14
CA MET A 281 16.16 -31.68 -14.91
C MET A 281 17.45 -31.69 -15.74
N MET A 282 17.83 -30.57 -16.37
CA MET A 282 19.06 -30.47 -17.16
C MET A 282 20.34 -30.64 -16.32
N THR A 283 20.30 -30.29 -15.05
CA THR A 283 21.44 -30.31 -14.11
C THR A 283 21.41 -31.51 -13.15
N GLU A 284 20.40 -32.36 -13.26
CA GLU A 284 20.15 -33.49 -12.33
C GLU A 284 20.07 -33.03 -10.87
N THR A 285 19.42 -31.86 -10.64
CA THR A 285 19.14 -31.27 -9.34
C THR A 285 17.64 -31.32 -9.04
N GLU A 286 17.23 -30.90 -7.85
CA GLU A 286 15.84 -30.74 -7.45
C GLU A 286 15.50 -29.27 -7.27
N VAL A 287 14.22 -28.90 -7.46
CA VAL A 287 13.73 -27.54 -7.19
C VAL A 287 12.46 -27.58 -6.38
N GLU A 288 12.47 -26.89 -5.25
CA GLU A 288 11.30 -26.55 -4.44
C GLU A 288 10.87 -25.12 -4.77
N VAL A 289 9.56 -24.89 -4.89
CA VAL A 289 8.98 -23.58 -5.19
C VAL A 289 8.10 -23.14 -4.04
N LYS A 290 8.43 -21.98 -3.44
CA LYS A 290 7.61 -21.36 -2.42
C LYS A 290 7.06 -20.04 -2.94
N ILE A 291 5.72 -19.95 -3.06
CA ILE A 291 5.04 -18.67 -3.29
C ILE A 291 4.95 -18.00 -1.93
N GLU A 292 5.59 -16.85 -1.76
CA GLU A 292 5.65 -16.17 -0.47
C GLU A 292 4.38 -15.35 -0.23
N HIS A 293 4.03 -14.50 -1.18
CA HIS A 293 2.85 -13.64 -1.15
C HIS A 293 2.53 -13.13 -2.55
N GLY A 294 1.35 -12.55 -2.68
CA GLY A 294 0.91 -11.89 -3.89
C GLY A 294 -0.39 -11.15 -3.63
N CYS A 295 -0.62 -10.09 -4.38
CA CYS A 295 -1.81 -9.26 -4.26
C CYS A 295 -2.47 -9.05 -5.62
N CYS A 296 -3.79 -8.94 -5.60
CA CYS A 296 -4.60 -8.63 -6.76
C CYS A 296 -4.33 -7.20 -7.26
N GLU A 297 -4.64 -6.96 -8.53
CA GLU A 297 -4.81 -5.60 -9.03
C GLU A 297 -5.98 -4.90 -8.33
N MET A 298 -5.97 -3.56 -8.30
CA MET A 298 -7.10 -2.81 -7.77
C MET A 298 -8.31 -2.93 -8.70
N PHE A 299 -9.45 -3.30 -8.15
CA PHE A 299 -10.74 -3.33 -8.85
C PHE A 299 -11.46 -1.98 -8.66
N PRO A 300 -11.55 -1.10 -9.68
CA PRO A 300 -12.11 0.22 -9.52
C PRO A 300 -13.63 0.20 -9.39
N ASN A 301 -14.18 1.16 -8.62
CA ASN A 301 -15.60 1.46 -8.57
C ASN A 301 -15.80 2.94 -8.90
N THR A 302 -16.34 3.21 -10.09
CA THR A 302 -16.44 4.58 -10.64
C THR A 302 -17.40 5.44 -9.84
N LYS A 303 -18.54 4.92 -9.42
CA LYS A 303 -19.51 5.66 -8.62
C LYS A 303 -18.94 6.05 -7.26
N PHE A 304 -18.14 5.18 -6.67
CA PHE A 304 -17.47 5.47 -5.41
C PHE A 304 -16.37 6.52 -5.57
N THR A 305 -15.60 6.41 -6.65
CA THR A 305 -14.59 7.42 -7.00
C THR A 305 -15.22 8.79 -7.24
N ASP A 306 -16.38 8.85 -7.91
CA ASP A 306 -17.11 10.10 -8.15
C ASP A 306 -17.62 10.71 -6.84
N LEU A 307 -18.15 9.91 -5.91
CA LEU A 307 -18.53 10.38 -4.58
C LEU A 307 -17.33 11.01 -3.83
N THR A 308 -16.20 10.33 -3.84
CA THR A 308 -14.99 10.81 -3.17
C THR A 308 -14.47 12.10 -3.83
N TYR A 309 -14.51 12.18 -5.15
CA TYR A 309 -14.18 13.39 -5.89
C TYR A 309 -15.05 14.58 -5.48
N ASP A 310 -16.37 14.39 -5.41
CA ASP A 310 -17.33 15.42 -4.97
C ASP A 310 -17.03 15.90 -3.55
N VAL A 311 -16.66 14.98 -2.66
CA VAL A 311 -16.22 15.31 -1.30
C VAL A 311 -14.95 16.14 -1.33
N MET A 312 -13.90 15.70 -2.02
CA MET A 312 -12.63 16.43 -2.14
C MET A 312 -12.83 17.82 -2.73
N LYS A 313 -13.64 17.97 -3.79
CA LYS A 313 -13.96 19.25 -4.41
C LYS A 313 -14.72 20.20 -3.48
N SER A 314 -15.47 19.67 -2.53
CA SER A 314 -16.20 20.48 -1.55
C SER A 314 -15.32 20.98 -0.40
N LEU A 315 -14.11 20.48 -0.28
CA LEU A 315 -13.12 20.84 0.73
C LEU A 315 -12.01 21.72 0.11
N THR A 316 -11.37 22.55 0.95
CA THR A 316 -10.21 23.31 0.54
C THR A 316 -8.94 22.53 0.90
N PRO A 317 -8.07 22.18 -0.08
CA PRO A 317 -6.77 21.59 0.23
C PRO A 317 -5.92 22.49 1.13
N PRO A 318 -4.92 21.93 1.85
CA PRO A 318 -4.09 22.71 2.76
C PRO A 318 -3.38 23.89 2.05
N ALA A 319 -3.29 25.00 2.77
CA ALA A 319 -2.39 26.10 2.39
C ALA A 319 -1.04 25.90 3.10
N PHE A 320 0.04 26.11 2.35
CA PHE A 320 1.40 25.96 2.86
C PHE A 320 2.01 27.35 3.16
N THR A 321 2.80 27.44 4.24
CA THR A 321 3.53 28.68 4.62
C THR A 321 4.71 28.92 3.68
N GLY A 322 5.30 30.11 3.76
CA GLY A 322 6.52 30.42 3.02
C GLY A 322 7.70 29.50 3.39
N GLU A 323 7.83 29.13 4.65
CA GLU A 323 8.87 28.21 5.16
C GLU A 323 8.65 26.80 4.61
N GLU A 324 7.41 26.29 4.62
CA GLU A 324 7.05 25.00 4.06
C GLU A 324 7.31 24.92 2.55
N LEU A 325 6.99 26.00 1.82
CA LEU A 325 7.27 26.08 0.38
C LEU A 325 8.76 26.17 0.09
N GLN A 326 9.54 26.84 0.95
CA GLN A 326 10.99 26.89 0.83
C GLN A 326 11.60 25.50 1.07
N PHE A 327 11.18 24.80 2.10
CA PHE A 327 11.58 23.40 2.36
C PHE A 327 11.22 22.48 1.17
N ALA A 328 9.99 22.55 0.68
CA ALA A 328 9.55 21.79 -0.49
C ALA A 328 10.38 22.11 -1.75
N ALA A 329 10.74 23.39 -1.96
CA ALA A 329 11.60 23.80 -3.08
C ALA A 329 13.02 23.24 -2.99
N GLN A 330 13.59 23.18 -1.78
CA GLN A 330 14.91 22.58 -1.54
C GLN A 330 14.90 21.07 -1.84
N LEU A 331 13.87 20.33 -1.40
CA LEU A 331 13.69 18.92 -1.74
C LEU A 331 13.56 18.71 -3.24
N GLN A 332 12.78 19.55 -3.92
CA GLN A 332 12.57 19.48 -5.36
C GLN A 332 13.86 19.78 -6.14
N ALA A 333 14.70 20.70 -5.67
CA ALA A 333 15.98 21.05 -6.29
C ALA A 333 16.99 19.87 -6.27
N ALA A 334 16.85 18.93 -5.36
CA ALA A 334 17.66 17.71 -5.30
C ALA A 334 17.19 16.59 -6.25
N LEU A 335 16.09 16.81 -6.98
CA LEU A 335 15.52 15.83 -7.91
C LEU A 335 16.01 16.07 -9.35
N ARG A 336 15.79 15.06 -10.19
CA ARG A 336 15.96 15.23 -11.64
C ARG A 336 14.89 16.14 -12.19
N PRO A 337 15.23 17.21 -12.92
CA PRO A 337 14.25 18.17 -13.45
C PRO A 337 13.14 17.54 -14.29
N GLU A 338 13.45 16.42 -14.99
CA GLU A 338 12.50 15.69 -15.82
C GLU A 338 11.36 15.08 -15.01
N ALA A 339 11.65 14.57 -13.79
CA ALA A 339 10.64 14.00 -12.88
C ALA A 339 9.64 15.07 -12.45
N VAL A 340 10.14 16.22 -12.03
CA VAL A 340 9.32 17.38 -11.65
C VAL A 340 8.46 17.85 -12.81
N LYS A 341 9.07 18.04 -14.00
CA LYS A 341 8.38 18.51 -15.21
C LYS A 341 7.32 17.52 -15.69
N ALA A 342 7.57 16.22 -15.57
CA ALA A 342 6.60 15.20 -15.95
C ALA A 342 5.30 15.31 -15.14
N GLU A 343 5.39 15.40 -13.82
CA GLU A 343 4.20 15.55 -12.96
C GLU A 343 3.53 16.91 -13.14
N GLN A 344 4.29 18.00 -13.20
CA GLN A 344 3.74 19.32 -13.47
C GLN A 344 2.97 19.38 -14.81
N THR A 345 3.47 18.69 -15.83
CA THR A 345 2.81 18.59 -17.14
C THR A 345 1.54 17.75 -17.05
N LEU A 346 1.59 16.62 -16.33
CA LEU A 346 0.46 15.72 -16.15
C LEU A 346 -0.73 16.45 -15.51
N TYR A 347 -0.47 17.22 -14.46
CA TYR A 347 -1.51 17.95 -13.74
C TYR A 347 -1.81 19.34 -14.30
N GLY A 348 -1.06 19.81 -15.31
CA GLY A 348 -1.20 21.16 -15.87
C GLY A 348 -0.86 22.25 -14.85
N ARG A 349 0.11 22.00 -13.98
CA ARG A 349 0.49 22.85 -12.85
C ARG A 349 1.97 23.22 -12.92
N LYS A 350 2.33 24.34 -12.27
CA LYS A 350 3.72 24.83 -12.21
C LYS A 350 4.19 25.12 -10.78
N GLU A 351 3.26 25.08 -9.82
CA GLU A 351 3.57 25.26 -8.40
C GLU A 351 4.47 24.16 -7.86
N ILE A 352 5.12 24.39 -6.72
CA ILE A 352 5.98 23.41 -6.04
C ILE A 352 5.11 22.30 -5.39
N MET A 353 4.04 22.70 -4.70
CA MET A 353 3.08 21.83 -4.05
C MET A 353 1.73 21.89 -4.76
N HIS A 354 1.06 20.76 -4.91
CA HIS A 354 -0.28 20.72 -5.50
C HIS A 354 -1.35 21.21 -4.51
N THR A 355 -1.83 22.43 -4.68
CA THR A 355 -2.78 23.11 -3.79
C THR A 355 -4.23 23.10 -4.28
N ALA A 356 -4.53 22.33 -5.31
CA ALA A 356 -5.87 22.15 -5.86
C ALA A 356 -6.25 20.66 -5.93
N VAL A 357 -7.50 20.34 -6.18
CA VAL A 357 -7.93 18.99 -6.54
C VAL A 357 -7.79 18.82 -8.05
N ALA A 358 -7.09 17.76 -8.48
CA ALA A 358 -6.90 17.44 -9.90
C ALA A 358 -8.24 17.21 -10.61
N SER A 359 -8.26 17.43 -11.93
CA SER A 359 -9.45 17.12 -12.74
C SER A 359 -9.77 15.63 -12.66
N ARG A 360 -11.06 15.29 -12.58
CA ARG A 360 -11.56 13.91 -12.60
C ARG A 360 -11.08 13.12 -13.83
N ASP A 361 -10.88 13.80 -14.97
CA ASP A 361 -10.42 13.19 -16.21
C ASP A 361 -8.96 12.73 -16.18
N ILE A 362 -8.14 13.29 -15.28
CA ILE A 362 -6.77 12.84 -15.08
C ILE A 362 -6.80 11.43 -14.46
N GLY A 363 -7.61 11.23 -13.42
CA GLY A 363 -7.73 9.93 -12.75
C GLY A 363 -8.21 8.79 -13.65
N LYS A 364 -9.01 9.10 -14.68
CA LYS A 364 -9.47 8.12 -15.67
C LYS A 364 -8.37 7.65 -16.64
N LYS A 365 -7.31 8.45 -16.81
CA LYS A 365 -6.23 8.22 -17.78
C LYS A 365 -4.97 7.62 -17.15
N LEU A 366 -4.86 7.69 -15.83
CA LEU A 366 -3.68 7.22 -15.13
C LEU A 366 -3.75 5.72 -14.90
N TYR A 367 -2.70 5.03 -15.31
CA TYR A 367 -2.44 3.64 -14.95
C TYR A 367 -1.32 3.63 -13.91
N MET A 368 -1.63 3.13 -12.72
CA MET A 368 -0.66 3.08 -11.62
C MET A 368 0.21 1.83 -11.77
N LYS A 369 1.48 2.02 -12.13
CA LYS A 369 2.47 0.93 -12.25
C LYS A 369 3.04 0.49 -10.89
N ALA A 370 2.22 0.54 -9.86
CA ALA A 370 2.52 0.08 -8.50
C ALA A 370 1.65 -1.14 -8.17
N SER A 371 1.90 -1.77 -7.05
CA SER A 371 1.07 -2.83 -6.48
C SER A 371 0.76 -2.46 -5.03
N SER A 372 -0.40 -2.87 -4.53
CA SER A 372 -0.79 -2.74 -3.12
C SER A 372 -1.70 -3.91 -2.75
N ASP A 373 -1.56 -4.43 -1.56
CA ASP A 373 -2.43 -5.47 -1.02
C ASP A 373 -3.88 -5.00 -0.77
N SER A 374 -4.13 -3.68 -0.87
CA SER A 374 -5.47 -3.09 -0.96
C SER A 374 -6.25 -3.58 -2.19
N GLY A 375 -5.56 -4.07 -3.22
CA GLY A 375 -6.17 -4.73 -4.36
C GLY A 375 -7.08 -5.87 -3.94
N ASP A 376 -6.65 -6.71 -3.00
CA ASP A 376 -7.44 -7.84 -2.49
C ASP A 376 -8.73 -7.40 -1.81
N VAL A 377 -8.70 -6.33 -1.02
CA VAL A 377 -9.90 -5.75 -0.40
C VAL A 377 -10.89 -5.26 -1.47
N SER A 378 -10.40 -4.69 -2.58
CA SER A 378 -11.23 -4.20 -3.67
C SER A 378 -11.97 -5.30 -4.44
N TYR A 379 -11.56 -6.56 -4.29
CA TYR A 379 -12.24 -7.74 -4.81
C TYR A 379 -13.31 -8.29 -3.85
N MET A 380 -13.28 -7.89 -2.58
CA MET A 380 -14.26 -8.32 -1.57
C MET A 380 -15.43 -7.35 -1.46
N MET A 381 -15.18 -6.06 -1.64
CA MET A 381 -16.18 -5.00 -1.51
C MET A 381 -15.78 -3.76 -2.33
N PRO A 382 -16.74 -2.85 -2.65
CA PRO A 382 -16.39 -1.57 -3.27
C PRO A 382 -15.36 -0.85 -2.44
N MET A 383 -14.27 -0.42 -3.06
CA MET A 383 -13.21 0.34 -2.42
C MET A 383 -12.87 1.58 -3.24
N ASN A 384 -12.63 2.71 -2.56
CA ASN A 384 -12.04 3.87 -3.19
C ASN A 384 -10.58 4.02 -2.80
N LEU A 385 -9.85 4.69 -3.67
CA LEU A 385 -8.52 5.19 -3.38
C LEU A 385 -8.42 6.63 -3.88
N PHE A 386 -7.95 7.53 -3.02
CA PHE A 386 -7.60 8.89 -3.39
C PHE A 386 -6.21 9.23 -2.85
N THR A 387 -5.60 10.26 -3.42
CA THR A 387 -4.31 10.74 -2.96
C THR A 387 -4.39 12.18 -2.46
N VAL A 388 -3.46 12.51 -1.57
CA VAL A 388 -3.27 13.86 -1.06
C VAL A 388 -1.83 14.28 -1.26
N ALA A 389 -1.62 15.56 -1.59
CA ALA A 389 -0.29 16.15 -1.76
C ALA A 389 0.41 16.28 -0.39
N CYS A 390 1.29 15.33 -0.10
CA CYS A 390 2.10 15.23 1.12
C CYS A 390 3.54 15.68 0.90
N TRP A 391 3.95 15.83 -0.35
CA TRP A 391 5.29 16.23 -0.79
C TRP A 391 5.26 16.95 -2.13
N PRO A 392 6.33 17.68 -2.53
CA PRO A 392 6.36 18.44 -3.77
C PRO A 392 6.37 17.54 -5.01
N PHE A 393 5.94 18.11 -6.15
CA PHE A 393 6.02 17.45 -7.44
C PHE A 393 7.42 16.90 -7.72
N GLY A 394 7.49 15.67 -8.23
CA GLY A 394 8.71 14.96 -8.56
C GLY A 394 9.26 14.08 -7.43
N VAL A 395 8.83 14.28 -6.18
CA VAL A 395 9.17 13.37 -5.08
C VAL A 395 8.35 12.09 -5.22
N ALA A 396 9.04 10.96 -5.31
CA ALA A 396 8.43 9.64 -5.36
C ALA A 396 8.33 9.03 -3.94
N PRO A 397 7.36 8.16 -3.66
CA PRO A 397 7.41 7.29 -2.49
C PRO A 397 8.70 6.45 -2.48
N HIS A 398 9.05 5.88 -1.33
CA HIS A 398 10.29 5.10 -1.09
C HIS A 398 11.57 5.92 -1.22
N THR A 399 11.50 7.23 -0.92
CA THR A 399 12.65 8.14 -0.91
C THR A 399 12.82 8.81 0.44
N TRP A 400 14.05 9.24 0.74
CA TRP A 400 14.31 10.01 1.95
C TRP A 400 13.56 11.36 1.97
N GLN A 401 13.31 11.94 0.79
CA GLN A 401 12.51 13.17 0.67
C GLN A 401 11.06 12.95 1.11
N ALA A 402 10.46 11.83 0.70
CA ALA A 402 9.12 11.46 1.15
C ALA A 402 9.10 11.22 2.66
N ALA A 403 10.12 10.53 3.22
CA ALA A 403 10.24 10.32 4.66
C ALA A 403 10.40 11.65 5.44
N ALA A 404 11.17 12.61 4.92
CA ALA A 404 11.30 13.93 5.53
C ALA A 404 9.96 14.68 5.54
N CYS A 405 9.23 14.66 4.42
CA CYS A 405 7.91 15.29 4.34
C CYS A 405 6.88 14.63 5.26
N ALA A 406 6.91 13.29 5.40
CA ALA A 406 5.95 12.53 6.20
C ALA A 406 6.00 12.90 7.71
N GLY A 407 7.16 13.32 8.21
CA GLY A 407 7.33 13.83 9.59
C GLY A 407 7.18 15.34 9.74
N SER A 408 6.98 16.08 8.64
CA SER A 408 6.96 17.55 8.63
C SER A 408 5.57 18.13 8.84
N THR A 409 5.49 19.46 8.97
CA THR A 409 4.22 20.20 9.02
C THR A 409 3.44 20.09 7.71
N ILE A 410 4.10 19.87 6.56
CA ILE A 410 3.44 19.57 5.29
C ILE A 410 2.68 18.26 5.41
N GLY A 411 3.34 17.20 5.88
CA GLY A 411 2.73 15.90 6.12
C GLY A 411 1.56 15.97 7.11
N ALA A 412 1.72 16.66 8.23
CA ALA A 412 0.66 16.82 9.22
C ALA A 412 -0.61 17.51 8.66
N LYS A 413 -0.45 18.58 7.87
CA LYS A 413 -1.56 19.27 7.20
C LYS A 413 -2.26 18.36 6.17
N ALA A 414 -1.47 17.62 5.40
CA ALA A 414 -1.98 16.68 4.41
C ALA A 414 -2.76 15.53 5.06
N THR A 415 -2.24 14.98 6.18
CA THR A 415 -2.90 13.93 6.98
C THR A 415 -4.27 14.39 7.48
N LEU A 416 -4.36 15.59 8.04
CA LEU A 416 -5.63 16.15 8.50
C LEU A 416 -6.61 16.38 7.34
N TYR A 417 -6.12 16.79 6.18
CA TYR A 417 -6.96 16.92 4.98
C TYR A 417 -7.48 15.57 4.49
N ALA A 418 -6.64 14.54 4.48
CA ALA A 418 -7.03 13.18 4.15
C ALA A 418 -8.11 12.65 5.12
N ALA A 419 -7.95 12.89 6.43
CA ALA A 419 -8.95 12.55 7.44
C ALA A 419 -10.31 13.23 7.15
N LYS A 420 -10.32 14.49 6.71
CA LYS A 420 -11.55 15.19 6.30
C LYS A 420 -12.21 14.55 5.08
N VAL A 421 -11.42 14.12 4.09
CA VAL A 421 -11.95 13.44 2.90
C VAL A 421 -12.53 12.08 3.27
N LEU A 422 -11.81 11.28 4.07
CA LEU A 422 -12.30 9.99 4.57
C LEU A 422 -13.59 10.14 5.38
N ALA A 423 -13.59 11.01 6.38
CA ALA A 423 -14.74 11.25 7.24
C ALA A 423 -15.94 11.82 6.47
N GLY A 424 -15.68 12.77 5.56
CA GLY A 424 -16.73 13.33 4.70
C GLY A 424 -17.34 12.31 3.76
N THR A 425 -16.53 11.40 3.20
CA THR A 425 -17.01 10.30 2.35
C THR A 425 -17.80 9.27 3.17
N GLY A 426 -17.29 8.86 4.34
CA GLY A 426 -18.01 7.97 5.26
C GLY A 426 -19.34 8.55 5.72
N TYR A 427 -19.40 9.85 6.00
CA TYR A 427 -20.63 10.53 6.35
C TYR A 427 -21.68 10.51 5.22
N GLU A 428 -21.26 10.72 3.97
CA GLU A 428 -22.15 10.60 2.81
C GLU A 428 -22.69 9.17 2.67
N LEU A 429 -21.88 8.16 2.91
CA LEU A 429 -22.30 6.76 2.88
C LEU A 429 -23.33 6.44 3.96
N LEU A 430 -23.17 6.97 5.18
CA LEU A 430 -24.13 6.78 6.27
C LEU A 430 -25.46 7.52 6.05
N THR A 431 -25.41 8.70 5.46
CA THR A 431 -26.57 9.60 5.38
C THR A 431 -27.29 9.58 4.02
N ASN A 432 -26.72 8.91 3.02
CA ASN A 432 -27.32 8.78 1.68
C ASN A 432 -27.42 7.31 1.25
N PRO A 433 -28.36 6.53 1.79
CA PRO A 433 -28.48 5.09 1.49
C PRO A 433 -28.66 4.78 -0.01
N ALA A 434 -29.31 5.64 -0.78
CA ALA A 434 -29.49 5.44 -2.22
C ALA A 434 -28.14 5.43 -2.95
N LYS A 435 -27.29 6.39 -2.64
CA LYS A 435 -25.94 6.49 -3.25
C LYS A 435 -25.04 5.32 -2.82
N THR A 436 -25.13 4.89 -1.57
CA THR A 436 -24.43 3.72 -1.06
C THR A 436 -24.86 2.45 -1.78
N GLN A 437 -26.15 2.27 -2.00
CA GLN A 437 -26.68 1.12 -2.75
C GLN A 437 -26.25 1.14 -4.22
N GLU A 438 -26.17 2.31 -4.86
CA GLU A 438 -25.66 2.42 -6.24
C GLU A 438 -24.19 1.99 -6.36
N ILE A 439 -23.33 2.33 -5.38
CA ILE A 439 -21.93 1.92 -5.31
C ILE A 439 -21.83 0.40 -5.15
N ILE A 440 -22.59 -0.15 -4.20
CA ILE A 440 -22.62 -1.60 -3.94
C ILE A 440 -23.18 -2.36 -5.15
N ALA A 441 -24.19 -1.82 -5.83
CA ALA A 441 -24.76 -2.45 -7.02
C ALA A 441 -23.78 -2.49 -8.21
N GLU A 442 -22.99 -1.43 -8.42
CA GLU A 442 -21.92 -1.43 -9.45
C GLU A 442 -20.89 -2.54 -9.17
N PHE A 443 -20.45 -2.70 -7.92
CA PHE A 443 -19.53 -3.76 -7.54
C PHE A 443 -20.13 -5.16 -7.77
N LYS A 444 -21.36 -5.40 -7.31
CA LYS A 444 -22.05 -6.69 -7.46
C LYS A 444 -22.31 -7.05 -8.92
N ALA A 445 -22.58 -6.06 -9.77
CA ALA A 445 -22.81 -6.27 -11.21
C ALA A 445 -21.56 -6.77 -11.94
N ALA A 446 -20.37 -6.51 -11.43
CA ALA A 446 -19.13 -6.98 -12.01
C ALA A 446 -18.88 -8.48 -11.78
N ASN A 447 -19.56 -9.09 -10.80
CA ASN A 447 -19.51 -10.53 -10.49
C ASN A 447 -18.08 -11.09 -10.45
N VAL A 448 -17.21 -10.45 -9.65
CA VAL A 448 -15.79 -10.84 -9.54
C VAL A 448 -15.61 -12.01 -8.57
N ASP A 449 -14.85 -13.01 -9.01
CA ASP A 449 -14.40 -14.10 -8.13
C ASP A 449 -13.09 -13.70 -7.45
N TYR A 450 -13.01 -13.94 -6.14
CA TYR A 450 -11.83 -13.64 -5.35
C TYR A 450 -11.35 -14.86 -4.56
N THR A 451 -10.05 -15.09 -4.61
CA THR A 451 -9.34 -16.05 -3.76
C THR A 451 -7.96 -15.48 -3.44
N PRO A 452 -7.64 -15.25 -2.15
CA PRO A 452 -6.36 -14.70 -1.76
C PRO A 452 -5.20 -15.58 -2.21
N MET A 453 -4.09 -14.96 -2.62
CA MET A 453 -2.87 -15.66 -3.01
C MET A 453 -1.97 -15.93 -1.80
N TYR A 454 -2.58 -16.38 -0.73
CA TYR A 454 -1.93 -16.76 0.52
C TYR A 454 -2.42 -18.15 0.94
N LYS A 455 -1.50 -18.94 1.49
CA LYS A 455 -1.79 -20.26 2.10
C LYS A 455 -0.89 -20.40 3.32
N ASP A 456 -1.44 -20.93 4.41
CA ASP A 456 -0.68 -21.34 5.60
C ASP A 456 0.36 -22.43 5.27
#